data_9a70ce2815ffec64ed21f6920151d0d7
#
_entry.id   9a70ce2815ffec64ed21f6920151d0d7
#
_cell.length_a   1.000
_cell.length_b   1.000
_cell.length_c   1.000
_cell.angle_alpha   90.00
_cell.angle_beta   90.00
_cell.angle_gamma   90.00
#
_symmetry.space_group_name_H-M   'P 1'
#
loop_
_entity.id
_entity.type
_entity.pdbx_description
1 polymer ?
#
loop_
_entity_poly.entity_id
_entity_poly.type
_entity_poly.pdbx_seq_one_letter_code
_entity_poly.pdbx_strand_id
1 'polypeptide(L)'
;SHFTQFLYWLKEGCHTEKKKTGDADNGTCNAYLKDVFGFYLFMAECGYAPSLRVLSYSQITVPNAAGVKRTLRCRSFGGYMKAEERNVRAAGEDEIIATLQACTNSRDQLLLLLIAETGFRIGEILGVDYTRDIDYERHTIGVYFRDDNENEARAKNAEYRKAKISEDAFEFLMGYLAEYRELLQHQSYLFINVSGDTAGQPLKVDSVYAMLERAAEKTGTELTPHMLRRYFAVTRWNAGWPLELISQALGHKHLDTTIKYLGILDDKLLEASREFYEKHSVNYGIGKMP
;
A
#
# COMPACT_ATOMS: atom_id res chain seq x y z
N SER A 1 -12.07 31.59 -9.05
CA SER A 1 -13.18 30.68 -9.40
C SER A 1 -13.66 29.93 -8.16
N HIS A 2 -14.87 29.39 -8.18
CA HIS A 2 -15.41 28.59 -7.07
C HIS A 2 -14.52 27.36 -6.74
N PHE A 3 -13.89 26.76 -7.73
CA PHE A 3 -12.93 25.67 -7.50
C PHE A 3 -11.68 26.13 -6.76
N THR A 4 -11.20 27.33 -7.02
CA THR A 4 -10.07 27.91 -6.29
C THR A 4 -10.45 28.18 -4.83
N GLN A 5 -11.65 28.69 -4.57
CA GLN A 5 -12.17 28.90 -3.22
C GLN A 5 -12.35 27.57 -2.47
N PHE A 6 -12.88 26.55 -3.15
CA PHE A 6 -13.01 25.20 -2.61
C PHE A 6 -11.63 24.60 -2.25
N LEU A 7 -10.62 24.83 -3.09
CA LEU A 7 -9.26 24.41 -2.84
C LEU A 7 -8.66 25.05 -1.58
N TYR A 8 -8.85 26.35 -1.40
CA TYR A 8 -8.42 27.04 -0.17
C TYR A 8 -9.15 26.50 1.06
N TRP A 9 -10.46 26.29 0.96
CA TRP A 9 -11.28 25.71 2.02
C TRP A 9 -10.79 24.30 2.42
N LEU A 10 -10.38 23.48 1.45
CA LEU A 10 -9.76 22.17 1.70
C LEU A 10 -8.41 22.31 2.41
N LYS A 11 -7.56 23.24 1.93
CA LYS A 11 -6.22 23.46 2.51
C LYS A 11 -6.28 23.93 3.95
N GLU A 12 -7.21 24.80 4.26
CA GLU A 12 -7.45 25.29 5.62
C GLU A 12 -8.07 24.24 6.56
N GLY A 13 -8.31 23.01 6.06
CA GLY A 13 -8.86 21.92 6.86
C GLY A 13 -10.34 22.07 7.23
N CYS A 14 -11.04 23.00 6.59
CA CYS A 14 -12.46 23.26 6.88
C CYS A 14 -13.41 22.11 6.52
N HIS A 15 -12.91 21.07 5.84
CA HIS A 15 -13.65 19.86 5.44
C HIS A 15 -13.69 18.80 6.56
N THR A 16 -13.01 19.01 7.68
CA THR A 16 -12.96 18.05 8.78
C THR A 16 -13.31 18.74 10.09
N GLU A 17 -14.07 18.07 10.96
CA GLU A 17 -14.38 18.55 12.31
C GLU A 17 -13.16 18.44 13.24
N LYS A 18 -12.27 17.46 12.98
CA LYS A 18 -11.00 17.30 13.72
C LYS A 18 -9.95 18.21 13.09
N LYS A 19 -9.62 19.30 13.76
CA LYS A 19 -8.45 20.12 13.40
C LYS A 19 -7.19 19.24 13.49
N LYS A 20 -6.74 18.73 12.35
CA LYS A 20 -5.39 18.20 12.22
C LYS A 20 -4.42 19.38 12.32
N THR A 21 -3.35 19.22 13.05
CA THR A 21 -2.23 20.17 13.08
C THR A 21 -1.56 20.17 11.70
N GLY A 22 -1.90 21.15 10.87
CA GLY A 22 -1.30 21.34 9.55
C GLY A 22 -2.31 21.44 8.41
N ASP A 23 -1.87 22.05 7.32
CA ASP A 23 -2.63 22.16 6.07
C ASP A 23 -2.83 20.78 5.42
N ALA A 24 -3.96 20.59 4.74
CA ALA A 24 -4.15 19.38 3.94
C ALA A 24 -3.11 19.32 2.82
N ASP A 25 -2.48 18.13 2.64
CA ASP A 25 -1.50 17.95 1.58
C ASP A 25 -2.11 18.04 0.17
N ASN A 26 -1.28 18.36 -0.80
CA ASN A 26 -1.71 18.54 -2.19
C ASN A 26 -2.33 17.28 -2.79
N GLY A 27 -1.89 16.08 -2.39
CA GLY A 27 -2.46 14.81 -2.82
C GLY A 27 -3.89 14.63 -2.34
N THR A 28 -4.16 14.92 -1.07
CA THR A 28 -5.50 14.91 -0.47
C THR A 28 -6.41 15.93 -1.15
N CYS A 29 -5.95 17.17 -1.31
CA CYS A 29 -6.72 18.20 -2.02
C CYS A 29 -7.04 17.80 -3.47
N ASN A 30 -6.09 17.21 -4.18
CA ASN A 30 -6.30 16.73 -5.54
C ASN A 30 -7.30 15.56 -5.61
N ALA A 31 -7.34 14.69 -4.60
CA ALA A 31 -8.34 13.61 -4.53
C ALA A 31 -9.76 14.19 -4.42
N TYR A 32 -10.00 15.11 -3.49
CA TYR A 32 -11.30 15.80 -3.38
C TYR A 32 -11.68 16.58 -4.65
N LEU A 33 -10.71 17.28 -5.24
CA LEU A 33 -10.94 17.98 -6.51
C LEU A 33 -11.33 17.03 -7.64
N LYS A 34 -10.70 15.86 -7.70
CA LYS A 34 -11.00 14.83 -8.70
C LYS A 34 -12.42 14.30 -8.54
N ASP A 35 -12.87 14.05 -7.32
CA ASP A 35 -14.21 13.55 -7.03
C ASP A 35 -15.28 14.60 -7.36
N VAL A 36 -15.08 15.84 -6.93
CA VAL A 36 -15.97 16.98 -7.25
C VAL A 36 -16.02 17.22 -8.76
N PHE A 37 -14.87 17.16 -9.43
CA PHE A 37 -14.78 17.30 -10.87
C PHE A 37 -15.52 16.16 -11.59
N GLY A 38 -15.33 14.92 -11.15
CA GLY A 38 -16.02 13.73 -11.68
C GLY A 38 -17.54 13.88 -11.56
N PHE A 39 -18.03 14.37 -10.42
CA PHE A 39 -19.45 14.63 -10.21
C PHE A 39 -19.99 15.69 -11.20
N TYR A 40 -19.32 16.81 -11.36
CA TYR A 40 -19.77 17.83 -12.31
C TYR A 40 -19.68 17.38 -13.77
N LEU A 41 -18.71 16.53 -14.10
CA LEU A 41 -18.60 15.93 -15.42
C LEU A 41 -19.81 15.03 -15.70
N PHE A 42 -20.15 14.16 -14.75
CA PHE A 42 -21.35 13.32 -14.82
C PHE A 42 -22.63 14.16 -14.99
N MET A 43 -22.79 15.21 -14.17
CA MET A 43 -23.96 16.11 -14.27
C MET A 43 -24.03 16.79 -15.65
N ALA A 44 -22.89 17.17 -16.24
CA ALA A 44 -22.86 17.76 -17.57
C ALA A 44 -23.24 16.74 -18.67
N GLU A 45 -22.80 15.48 -18.54
CA GLU A 45 -23.17 14.38 -19.45
C GLU A 45 -24.67 14.05 -19.35
N CYS A 46 -25.25 14.14 -18.17
CA CYS A 46 -26.70 13.99 -17.96
C CYS A 46 -27.54 15.23 -18.38
N GLY A 47 -26.90 16.30 -18.83
CA GLY A 47 -27.60 17.53 -19.26
C GLY A 47 -28.06 18.43 -18.10
N TYR A 48 -27.64 18.16 -16.86
CA TYR A 48 -28.06 18.93 -15.68
C TYR A 48 -27.15 20.09 -15.29
N ALA A 49 -25.92 20.13 -15.81
CA ALA A 49 -24.98 21.18 -15.45
C ALA A 49 -24.81 22.22 -16.57
N PRO A 50 -24.77 23.53 -16.23
CA PRO A 50 -24.35 24.54 -17.18
C PRO A 50 -22.90 24.31 -17.62
N SER A 51 -22.53 24.89 -18.78
CA SER A 51 -21.18 24.75 -19.32
C SER A 51 -20.10 25.08 -18.28
N LEU A 52 -19.37 24.09 -17.84
CA LEU A 52 -18.27 24.28 -16.91
C LEU A 52 -17.08 24.91 -17.65
N ARG A 53 -16.93 26.23 -17.51
CA ARG A 53 -15.82 27.00 -18.10
C ARG A 53 -14.45 26.62 -17.58
N VAL A 54 -14.41 25.76 -16.55
CA VAL A 54 -13.18 25.28 -15.87
C VAL A 54 -12.51 24.13 -16.62
N LEU A 55 -13.22 23.52 -17.59
CA LEU A 55 -12.72 22.42 -18.38
C LEU A 55 -11.84 22.91 -19.53
N SER A 56 -10.57 22.57 -19.47
CA SER A 56 -9.68 22.62 -20.63
C SER A 56 -9.76 21.30 -21.41
N TYR A 57 -9.51 21.37 -22.71
CA TYR A 57 -9.35 20.18 -23.52
C TYR A 57 -7.86 19.90 -23.68
N SER A 58 -7.41 18.71 -23.28
CA SER A 58 -6.09 18.19 -23.59
C SER A 58 -6.17 17.15 -24.71
N GLN A 59 -5.13 17.10 -25.51
CA GLN A 59 -4.97 16.02 -26.48
C GLN A 59 -4.05 14.98 -25.85
N ILE A 60 -4.56 13.76 -25.71
CA ILE A 60 -3.76 12.61 -25.29
C ILE A 60 -3.58 11.67 -26.48
N THR A 61 -2.35 11.19 -26.65
CA THR A 61 -2.02 10.21 -27.69
C THR A 61 -1.99 8.84 -27.06
N VAL A 62 -2.92 7.99 -27.45
CA VAL A 62 -3.04 6.61 -26.94
C VAL A 62 -2.70 5.64 -28.07
N PRO A 63 -1.74 4.72 -27.88
CA PRO A 63 -1.54 3.64 -28.83
C PRO A 63 -2.69 2.64 -28.75
N ASN A 64 -3.17 2.17 -29.90
CA ASN A 64 -4.10 1.05 -29.95
C ASN A 64 -3.34 -0.29 -29.83
N ALA A 65 -4.08 -1.40 -29.76
CA ALA A 65 -3.50 -2.74 -29.66
C ALA A 65 -2.53 -3.11 -30.81
N ALA A 66 -2.61 -2.41 -31.94
CA ALA A 66 -1.71 -2.56 -33.10
C ALA A 66 -0.55 -1.54 -33.11
N GLY A 67 -0.34 -0.79 -32.00
CA GLY A 67 0.72 0.20 -31.92
C GLY A 67 0.46 1.52 -32.65
N VAL A 68 -0.69 1.67 -33.32
CA VAL A 68 -1.06 2.90 -34.03
C VAL A 68 -1.48 3.95 -33.01
N LYS A 69 -0.79 5.08 -33.02
CA LYS A 69 -1.08 6.22 -32.13
C LYS A 69 -2.35 6.95 -32.60
N ARG A 70 -3.35 7.02 -31.73
CA ARG A 70 -4.54 7.86 -31.91
C ARG A 70 -4.51 9.04 -30.95
N THR A 71 -4.73 10.24 -31.45
CA THR A 71 -4.88 11.43 -30.64
C THR A 71 -6.36 11.59 -30.27
N LEU A 72 -6.65 11.51 -28.96
CA LEU A 72 -7.97 11.68 -28.40
C LEU A 72 -8.03 13.05 -27.72
N ARG A 73 -9.14 13.75 -27.93
CA ARG A 73 -9.43 15.01 -27.23
C ARG A 73 -10.15 14.69 -25.93
N CYS A 74 -9.48 14.87 -24.79
CA CYS A 74 -10.04 14.62 -23.48
C CYS A 74 -10.30 15.94 -22.74
N ARG A 75 -11.40 16.01 -22.00
CA ARG A 75 -11.63 17.08 -21.05
C ARG A 75 -10.67 16.88 -19.88
N SER A 76 -9.94 17.92 -19.51
CA SER A 76 -9.03 17.87 -18.38
C SER A 76 -9.24 19.10 -17.49
N PHE A 77 -9.00 18.91 -16.19
CA PHE A 77 -8.96 19.98 -15.22
C PHE A 77 -7.49 20.37 -14.96
N GLY A 78 -7.13 21.61 -15.31
CA GLY A 78 -5.75 22.11 -15.17
C GLY A 78 -5.41 22.63 -13.76
N GLY A 79 -6.32 22.54 -12.79
CA GLY A 79 -6.18 23.12 -11.46
C GLY A 79 -5.61 22.19 -10.39
N TYR A 80 -5.10 21.00 -10.78
CA TYR A 80 -4.44 20.11 -9.82
C TYR A 80 -3.11 20.69 -9.37
N MET A 81 -2.84 20.57 -8.06
CA MET A 81 -1.58 20.96 -7.48
C MET A 81 -0.54 19.88 -7.69
N LYS A 82 0.73 20.26 -7.80
CA LYS A 82 1.83 19.30 -7.79
C LYS A 82 1.81 18.61 -6.43
N ALA A 83 1.46 17.32 -6.43
CA ALA A 83 1.52 16.51 -5.21
C ALA A 83 3.00 16.28 -4.83
N GLU A 84 3.30 16.39 -3.56
CA GLU A 84 4.60 15.97 -3.04
C GLU A 84 4.67 14.44 -3.09
N GLU A 85 5.76 13.93 -3.63
CA GLU A 85 6.03 12.49 -3.58
C GLU A 85 6.40 12.13 -2.14
N ARG A 86 5.48 11.53 -1.41
CA ARG A 86 5.76 10.94 -0.10
C ARG A 86 6.46 9.62 -0.29
N ASN A 87 7.78 9.64 -0.24
CA ASN A 87 8.56 8.41 -0.16
C ASN A 87 8.48 7.86 1.27
N VAL A 88 7.55 6.93 1.50
CA VAL A 88 7.51 6.17 2.74
C VAL A 88 8.75 5.28 2.76
N ARG A 89 9.63 5.43 3.75
CA ARG A 89 10.81 4.57 3.89
C ARG A 89 10.42 3.14 4.27
N ALA A 90 11.29 2.18 4.04
CA ALA A 90 11.15 0.84 4.61
C ALA A 90 11.40 0.89 6.13
N ALA A 91 10.76 -0.01 6.87
CA ALA A 91 11.09 -0.21 8.28
C ALA A 91 12.49 -0.81 8.41
N GLY A 92 13.21 -0.42 9.46
CA GLY A 92 14.44 -1.10 9.90
C GLY A 92 14.12 -2.35 10.73
N GLU A 93 15.00 -3.33 10.73
CA GLU A 93 14.82 -4.56 11.54
C GLU A 93 14.72 -4.23 13.04
N ASP A 94 15.58 -3.34 13.53
CA ASP A 94 15.55 -2.91 14.94
C ASP A 94 14.23 -2.22 15.31
N GLU A 95 13.64 -1.46 14.39
CA GLU A 95 12.35 -0.81 14.58
C GLU A 95 11.21 -1.82 14.67
N ILE A 96 11.26 -2.86 13.82
CA ILE A 96 10.29 -3.95 13.83
C ILE A 96 10.40 -4.71 15.16
N ILE A 97 11.61 -5.08 15.56
CA ILE A 97 11.87 -5.82 16.81
C ILE A 97 11.41 -5.00 18.01
N ALA A 98 11.77 -3.71 18.09
CA ALA A 98 11.36 -2.84 19.18
C ALA A 98 9.83 -2.73 19.28
N THR A 99 9.14 -2.59 18.13
CA THR A 99 7.68 -2.51 18.10
C THR A 99 7.03 -3.83 18.51
N LEU A 100 7.56 -4.99 18.05
CA LEU A 100 7.08 -6.31 18.46
C LEU A 100 7.22 -6.53 19.96
N GLN A 101 8.32 -6.09 20.57
CA GLN A 101 8.55 -6.16 22.01
C GLN A 101 7.63 -5.21 22.83
N ALA A 102 7.21 -4.11 22.23
CA ALA A 102 6.27 -3.16 22.85
C ALA A 102 4.81 -3.64 22.79
N CYS A 103 4.48 -4.58 21.91
CA CYS A 103 3.16 -5.20 21.81
C CYS A 103 2.83 -5.95 23.11
N THR A 104 1.58 -5.86 23.56
CA THR A 104 1.11 -6.44 24.81
C THR A 104 0.38 -7.77 24.64
N ASN A 105 0.18 -8.23 23.42
CA ASN A 105 -0.55 -9.45 23.10
C ASN A 105 -0.03 -10.07 21.80
N SER A 106 -0.22 -11.38 21.65
CA SER A 106 0.24 -12.16 20.50
C SER A 106 -0.47 -11.80 19.19
N ARG A 107 -1.73 -11.29 19.25
CA ARG A 107 -2.45 -10.83 18.07
C ARG A 107 -1.71 -9.71 17.35
N ASP A 108 -1.26 -8.68 18.11
CA ASP A 108 -0.56 -7.53 17.55
C ASP A 108 0.81 -7.93 16.97
N GLN A 109 1.53 -8.79 17.68
CA GLN A 109 2.80 -9.34 17.21
C GLN A 109 2.63 -10.14 15.92
N LEU A 110 1.65 -11.04 15.86
CA LEU A 110 1.38 -11.85 14.68
C LEU A 110 1.00 -10.97 13.48
N LEU A 111 0.16 -9.95 13.69
CA LEU A 111 -0.25 -9.06 12.62
C LEU A 111 0.95 -8.35 11.96
N LEU A 112 1.84 -7.79 12.77
CA LEU A 112 3.04 -7.10 12.28
C LEU A 112 4.00 -8.06 11.58
N LEU A 113 4.21 -9.25 12.16
CA LEU A 113 5.03 -10.30 11.59
C LEU A 113 4.50 -10.73 10.21
N LEU A 114 3.22 -11.02 10.10
CA LEU A 114 2.62 -11.45 8.83
C LEU A 114 2.66 -10.34 7.76
N ILE A 115 2.49 -9.07 8.11
CA ILE A 115 2.66 -7.98 7.15
C ILE A 115 4.11 -7.91 6.65
N ALA A 116 5.09 -8.05 7.55
CA ALA A 116 6.51 -8.03 7.20
C ALA A 116 6.92 -9.22 6.32
N GLU A 117 6.34 -10.41 6.53
CA GLU A 117 6.69 -11.61 5.77
C GLU A 117 5.94 -11.75 4.44
N THR A 118 4.71 -11.25 4.35
CA THR A 118 3.87 -11.43 3.16
C THR A 118 3.82 -10.20 2.26
N GLY A 119 4.11 -9.03 2.81
CA GLY A 119 3.93 -7.76 2.12
C GLY A 119 2.47 -7.41 1.82
N PHE A 120 1.49 -8.05 2.46
CA PHE A 120 0.07 -7.75 2.27
C PHE A 120 -0.28 -6.35 2.77
N ARG A 121 -1.30 -5.75 2.18
CA ARG A 121 -1.87 -4.50 2.69
C ARG A 121 -2.64 -4.76 3.97
N ILE A 122 -2.70 -3.77 4.85
CA ILE A 122 -3.45 -3.88 6.11
C ILE A 122 -4.91 -4.32 5.89
N GLY A 123 -5.59 -3.78 4.88
CA GLY A 123 -6.95 -4.19 4.56
C GLY A 123 -7.05 -5.60 3.97
N GLU A 124 -6.00 -6.14 3.38
CA GLU A 124 -5.95 -7.51 2.86
C GLU A 124 -5.76 -8.50 4.01
N ILE A 125 -4.82 -8.23 4.90
CA ILE A 125 -4.51 -9.12 6.02
C ILE A 125 -5.64 -9.16 7.06
N LEU A 126 -6.30 -8.04 7.32
CA LEU A 126 -7.45 -7.98 8.22
C LEU A 126 -8.72 -8.66 7.66
N GLY A 127 -8.77 -8.88 6.36
CA GLY A 127 -9.85 -9.63 5.71
C GLY A 127 -9.60 -11.13 5.61
N VAL A 128 -8.47 -11.64 6.12
CA VAL A 128 -8.14 -13.08 6.08
C VAL A 128 -9.12 -13.89 6.96
N ASP A 129 -9.69 -14.91 6.36
CA ASP A 129 -10.50 -15.92 7.01
C ASP A 129 -9.62 -17.14 7.35
N TYR A 130 -9.38 -17.38 8.64
CA TYR A 130 -8.46 -18.43 9.06
C TYR A 130 -8.94 -19.85 8.73
N THR A 131 -10.22 -20.03 8.43
CA THR A 131 -10.80 -21.34 8.08
C THR A 131 -10.65 -21.70 6.60
N ARG A 132 -10.44 -20.70 5.71
CA ARG A 132 -10.44 -20.88 4.26
C ARG A 132 -9.19 -20.38 3.57
N ASP A 133 -8.60 -19.30 4.09
CA ASP A 133 -7.56 -18.57 3.39
C ASP A 133 -6.15 -19.03 3.80
N ILE A 134 -6.05 -19.90 4.82
CA ILE A 134 -4.80 -20.48 5.30
C ILE A 134 -4.70 -21.94 4.85
N ASP A 135 -3.62 -22.23 4.14
CA ASP A 135 -3.22 -23.61 3.84
C ASP A 135 -2.20 -24.05 4.91
N TYR A 136 -2.71 -24.83 5.87
CA TYR A 136 -1.94 -25.26 7.04
C TYR A 136 -0.86 -26.31 6.71
N GLU A 137 -1.00 -27.02 5.59
CA GLU A 137 0.02 -27.98 5.16
C GLU A 137 1.19 -27.32 4.44
N ARG A 138 0.87 -26.26 3.68
CA ARG A 138 1.86 -25.52 2.86
C ARG A 138 2.39 -24.25 3.52
N HIS A 139 1.86 -23.90 4.69
CA HIS A 139 2.15 -22.66 5.42
C HIS A 139 1.99 -21.44 4.50
N THR A 140 0.83 -21.34 3.82
CA THR A 140 0.54 -20.22 2.95
C THR A 140 -0.74 -19.50 3.35
N ILE A 141 -0.76 -18.18 3.15
CA ILE A 141 -1.93 -17.33 3.38
C ILE A 141 -2.36 -16.75 2.03
N GLY A 142 -3.65 -16.92 1.71
CA GLY A 142 -4.27 -16.36 0.52
C GLY A 142 -4.99 -15.05 0.82
N VAL A 143 -4.94 -14.11 -0.12
CA VAL A 143 -5.74 -12.89 -0.09
C VAL A 143 -6.43 -12.69 -1.43
N TYR A 144 -7.63 -12.14 -1.40
CA TYR A 144 -8.41 -11.84 -2.59
C TYR A 144 -9.30 -10.61 -2.35
N PHE A 145 -9.95 -10.14 -3.41
CA PHE A 145 -10.84 -9.00 -3.33
C PHE A 145 -12.03 -9.33 -2.42
N ARG A 146 -12.23 -8.48 -1.42
CA ARG A 146 -13.43 -8.42 -0.58
C ARG A 146 -13.75 -6.96 -0.30
N ASP A 147 -15.00 -6.58 -0.43
CA ASP A 147 -15.51 -5.23 -0.17
C ASP A 147 -16.66 -5.21 0.86
N ASP A 148 -17.08 -6.38 1.31
CA ASP A 148 -18.18 -6.63 2.25
C ASP A 148 -17.72 -7.09 3.65
N ASN A 149 -16.45 -6.81 4.01
CA ASN A 149 -15.93 -7.18 5.32
C ASN A 149 -16.60 -6.39 6.45
N GLU A 150 -17.03 -7.08 7.52
CA GLU A 150 -17.67 -6.48 8.70
C GLU A 150 -16.77 -5.45 9.41
N ASN A 151 -15.46 -5.62 9.34
CA ASN A 151 -14.46 -4.70 9.89
C ASN A 151 -14.11 -3.53 8.96
N GLU A 152 -14.87 -3.34 7.87
CA GLU A 152 -14.65 -2.30 6.87
C GLU A 152 -13.28 -2.37 6.17
N ALA A 153 -12.53 -3.45 6.38
CA ALA A 153 -11.24 -3.68 5.72
C ALA A 153 -11.44 -3.90 4.21
N ARG A 154 -10.82 -3.07 3.40
CA ARG A 154 -10.96 -3.12 1.95
C ARG A 154 -9.68 -3.61 1.29
N ALA A 155 -9.80 -4.67 0.52
CA ALA A 155 -8.74 -5.13 -0.37
C ALA A 155 -8.82 -4.39 -1.72
N LYS A 156 -8.23 -3.18 -1.81
CA LYS A 156 -8.21 -2.42 -3.08
C LYS A 156 -7.47 -3.21 -4.15
N ASN A 157 -8.17 -3.52 -5.26
CA ASN A 157 -7.60 -4.18 -6.45
C ASN A 157 -6.93 -5.54 -6.15
N ALA A 158 -7.42 -6.30 -5.17
CA ALA A 158 -6.83 -7.58 -4.84
C ALA A 158 -7.11 -8.59 -5.95
N GLU A 159 -6.12 -8.83 -6.80
CA GLU A 159 -6.03 -10.09 -7.50
C GLU A 159 -5.71 -11.19 -6.49
N TYR A 160 -6.30 -12.37 -6.68
CA TYR A 160 -5.99 -13.51 -5.83
C TYR A 160 -4.48 -13.79 -5.84
N ARG A 161 -3.89 -13.85 -4.67
CA ARG A 161 -2.49 -14.24 -4.50
C ARG A 161 -2.26 -14.93 -3.17
N LYS A 162 -1.23 -15.74 -3.13
CA LYS A 162 -0.78 -16.44 -1.92
C LYS A 162 0.62 -16.00 -1.56
N ALA A 163 0.91 -15.98 -0.28
CA ALA A 163 2.26 -15.82 0.25
C ALA A 163 2.58 -16.99 1.18
N LYS A 164 3.80 -17.53 1.06
CA LYS A 164 4.34 -18.48 2.03
C LYS A 164 4.90 -17.70 3.21
N ILE A 165 4.65 -18.18 4.43
CA ILE A 165 5.24 -17.69 5.66
C ILE A 165 6.31 -18.63 6.16
N SER A 166 7.21 -18.12 7.01
CA SER A 166 8.26 -18.94 7.66
C SER A 166 7.66 -19.96 8.63
N GLU A 167 8.45 -20.96 8.99
CA GLU A 167 8.06 -21.95 10.02
C GLU A 167 7.81 -21.24 11.36
N ASP A 168 8.67 -20.31 11.75
CA ASP A 168 8.54 -19.56 13.00
C ASP A 168 7.24 -18.73 13.03
N ALA A 169 6.90 -18.07 11.92
CA ALA A 169 5.64 -17.32 11.80
C ALA A 169 4.43 -18.26 11.82
N PHE A 170 4.57 -19.46 11.26
CA PHE A 170 3.50 -20.45 11.28
C PHE A 170 3.29 -21.01 12.69
N GLU A 171 4.35 -21.35 13.41
CA GLU A 171 4.27 -21.80 14.81
C GLU A 171 3.64 -20.71 15.69
N PHE A 172 4.02 -19.46 15.47
CA PHE A 172 3.43 -18.33 16.19
C PHE A 172 1.94 -18.15 15.87
N LEU A 173 1.54 -18.32 14.60
CA LEU A 173 0.15 -18.34 14.17
C LEU A 173 -0.63 -19.44 14.89
N MET A 174 -0.10 -20.66 14.97
CA MET A 174 -0.76 -21.77 15.67
C MET A 174 -0.93 -21.48 17.17
N GLY A 175 0.09 -20.88 17.78
CA GLY A 175 0.03 -20.43 19.17
C GLY A 175 -1.07 -19.39 19.39
N TYR A 176 -1.18 -18.41 18.52
CA TYR A 176 -2.23 -17.39 18.53
C TYR A 176 -3.64 -18.02 18.41
N LEU A 177 -3.84 -18.94 17.45
CA LEU A 177 -5.14 -19.62 17.26
C LEU A 177 -5.51 -20.47 18.49
N ALA A 178 -4.54 -21.07 19.16
CA ALA A 178 -4.77 -21.83 20.38
C ALA A 178 -5.10 -20.93 21.56
N GLU A 179 -4.37 -19.81 21.73
CA GLU A 179 -4.55 -18.83 22.81
C GLU A 179 -5.94 -18.20 22.79
N TYR A 180 -6.43 -17.80 21.60
CA TYR A 180 -7.73 -17.13 21.45
C TYR A 180 -8.84 -18.02 20.90
N ARG A 181 -8.70 -19.34 21.04
CA ARG A 181 -9.64 -20.34 20.50
C ARG A 181 -11.10 -20.03 20.85
N GLU A 182 -11.38 -19.66 22.09
CA GLU A 182 -12.75 -19.41 22.55
C GLU A 182 -13.37 -18.18 21.86
N LEU A 183 -12.60 -17.15 21.59
CA LEU A 183 -13.05 -15.96 20.88
C LEU A 183 -13.20 -16.23 19.37
N LEU A 184 -12.26 -16.98 18.79
CA LEU A 184 -12.21 -17.27 17.36
C LEU A 184 -13.31 -18.22 16.90
N GLN A 185 -13.83 -19.11 17.75
CA GLN A 185 -14.87 -20.07 17.36
C GLN A 185 -16.20 -19.44 16.92
N HIS A 186 -16.44 -18.16 17.22
CA HIS A 186 -17.68 -17.46 16.92
C HIS A 186 -17.63 -16.66 15.60
N GLN A 187 -16.52 -16.64 14.91
CA GLN A 187 -16.34 -15.94 13.65
C GLN A 187 -15.12 -16.49 12.87
N SER A 188 -14.95 -16.10 11.61
CA SER A 188 -13.91 -16.67 10.74
C SER A 188 -12.72 -15.72 10.49
N TYR A 189 -12.79 -14.47 10.91
CA TYR A 189 -11.67 -13.53 10.74
C TYR A 189 -10.47 -13.95 11.56
N LEU A 190 -9.27 -13.94 10.93
CA LEU A 190 -8.02 -14.26 11.63
C LEU A 190 -7.75 -13.25 12.74
N PHE A 191 -7.93 -11.97 12.49
CA PHE A 191 -7.63 -10.91 13.46
C PHE A 191 -8.89 -10.34 14.09
N ILE A 192 -8.94 -10.45 15.42
CA ILE A 192 -10.06 -10.04 16.26
C ILE A 192 -9.60 -9.11 17.38
N ASN A 193 -10.53 -8.40 17.98
CA ASN A 193 -10.29 -7.74 19.26
C ASN A 193 -10.17 -8.79 20.37
N VAL A 194 -9.08 -8.76 21.11
CA VAL A 194 -8.76 -9.80 22.12
C VAL A 194 -9.15 -9.38 23.55
N SER A 195 -9.63 -8.15 23.74
CA SER A 195 -10.03 -7.62 25.05
C SER A 195 -11.08 -6.51 24.94
N GLY A 196 -11.69 -6.16 26.08
CA GLY A 196 -12.71 -5.13 26.17
C GLY A 196 -14.08 -5.55 25.68
N ASP A 197 -15.01 -4.61 25.57
CA ASP A 197 -16.42 -4.83 25.20
C ASP A 197 -16.60 -5.37 23.78
N THR A 198 -15.59 -5.23 22.94
CA THR A 198 -15.58 -5.69 21.55
C THR A 198 -14.77 -6.98 21.36
N ALA A 199 -14.39 -7.67 22.44
CA ALA A 199 -13.64 -8.93 22.34
C ALA A 199 -14.37 -9.94 21.43
N GLY A 200 -13.63 -10.60 20.54
CA GLY A 200 -14.16 -11.52 19.53
C GLY A 200 -14.68 -10.86 18.25
N GLN A 201 -14.88 -9.55 18.22
CA GLN A 201 -15.25 -8.86 16.97
C GLN A 201 -14.05 -8.70 16.03
N PRO A 202 -14.28 -8.68 14.70
CA PRO A 202 -13.20 -8.46 13.73
C PRO A 202 -12.44 -7.16 13.97
N LEU A 203 -11.11 -7.22 13.88
CA LEU A 203 -10.22 -6.08 14.13
C LEU A 203 -10.33 -5.04 13.02
N LYS A 204 -10.54 -3.76 13.39
CA LYS A 204 -10.62 -2.64 12.45
C LYS A 204 -9.25 -2.03 12.17
N VAL A 205 -9.11 -1.42 11.00
CA VAL A 205 -7.87 -0.72 10.58
C VAL A 205 -7.46 0.37 11.57
N ASP A 206 -8.41 1.18 12.04
CA ASP A 206 -8.15 2.26 12.98
C ASP A 206 -7.58 1.76 14.32
N SER A 207 -8.02 0.57 14.76
CA SER A 207 -7.51 -0.08 15.98
C SER A 207 -6.03 -0.46 15.84
N VAL A 208 -5.60 -0.85 14.63
CA VAL A 208 -4.19 -1.15 14.34
C VAL A 208 -3.34 0.11 14.39
N TYR A 209 -3.81 1.21 13.80
CA TYR A 209 -3.09 2.48 13.87
C TYR A 209 -2.99 3.00 15.32
N ALA A 210 -4.06 2.91 16.09
CA ALA A 210 -4.04 3.27 17.51
C ALA A 210 -3.08 2.38 18.34
N MET A 211 -2.95 1.10 17.98
CA MET A 211 -1.96 0.18 18.59
C MET A 211 -0.53 0.62 18.24
N LEU A 212 -0.27 0.95 16.98
CA LEU A 212 1.06 1.40 16.53
C LEU A 212 1.45 2.75 17.16
N GLU A 213 0.51 3.68 17.31
CA GLU A 213 0.74 4.95 18.02
C GLU A 213 1.17 4.70 19.47
N ARG A 214 0.46 3.82 20.20
CA ARG A 214 0.85 3.43 21.57
C ARG A 214 2.21 2.73 21.63
N ALA A 215 2.56 1.93 20.63
CA ALA A 215 3.88 1.32 20.56
C ALA A 215 4.96 2.38 20.28
N ALA A 216 4.69 3.34 19.40
CA ALA A 216 5.60 4.45 19.11
C ALA A 216 5.87 5.33 20.33
N GLU A 217 4.85 5.61 21.17
CA GLU A 217 5.02 6.33 22.44
C GLU A 217 5.99 5.62 23.40
N LYS A 218 5.97 4.26 23.40
CA LYS A 218 6.85 3.46 24.27
C LYS A 218 8.27 3.31 23.73
N THR A 219 8.41 3.18 22.42
CA THR A 219 9.70 2.86 21.76
C THR A 219 10.43 4.09 21.24
N GLY A 220 9.73 5.21 21.05
CA GLY A 220 10.22 6.36 20.30
C GLY A 220 10.35 6.12 18.80
N THR A 221 9.82 4.99 18.30
CA THR A 221 9.96 4.55 16.90
C THR A 221 8.59 4.52 16.21
N GLU A 222 8.45 5.29 15.15
CA GLU A 222 7.23 5.26 14.33
C GLU A 222 7.30 4.10 13.34
N LEU A 223 6.34 3.18 13.42
CA LEU A 223 6.16 2.07 12.50
C LEU A 223 4.75 2.12 11.90
N THR A 224 4.64 1.85 10.60
CA THR A 224 3.35 1.77 9.91
C THR A 224 3.25 0.47 9.10
N PRO A 225 2.02 -0.02 8.81
CA PRO A 225 1.84 -1.20 7.96
C PRO A 225 2.47 -1.03 6.57
N HIS A 226 2.52 0.21 6.07
CA HIS A 226 3.11 0.51 4.77
C HIS A 226 4.66 0.42 4.80
N MET A 227 5.28 0.80 5.90
CA MET A 227 6.73 0.63 6.11
C MET A 227 7.12 -0.85 6.20
N LEU A 228 6.31 -1.70 6.86
CA LEU A 228 6.50 -3.15 6.92
C LEU A 228 6.37 -3.79 5.53
N ARG A 229 5.34 -3.41 4.78
CA ARG A 229 5.19 -3.89 3.41
C ARG A 229 6.35 -3.46 2.51
N ARG A 230 6.90 -2.26 2.71
CA ARG A 230 8.10 -1.82 2.00
C ARG A 230 9.35 -2.57 2.45
N TYR A 231 9.46 -2.89 3.73
CA TYR A 231 10.50 -3.79 4.25
C TYR A 231 10.48 -5.14 3.51
N PHE A 232 9.31 -5.77 3.37
CA PHE A 232 9.17 -6.99 2.57
C PHE A 232 9.75 -6.81 1.16
N ALA A 233 9.37 -5.76 0.46
CA ALA A 233 9.84 -5.54 -0.91
C ALA A 233 11.36 -5.34 -1.00
N VAL A 234 11.91 -4.51 -0.10
CA VAL A 234 13.35 -4.20 -0.08
C VAL A 234 14.18 -5.43 0.29
N THR A 235 13.76 -6.22 1.27
CA THR A 235 14.48 -7.44 1.68
C THR A 235 14.48 -8.51 0.58
N ARG A 236 13.35 -8.66 -0.16
CA ARG A 236 13.27 -9.60 -1.30
C ARG A 236 14.11 -9.12 -2.48
N TRP A 237 14.10 -7.82 -2.76
CA TRP A 237 14.98 -7.22 -3.76
C TRP A 237 16.46 -7.44 -3.44
N ASN A 238 16.88 -7.19 -2.21
CA ASN A 238 18.25 -7.41 -1.74
C ASN A 238 18.64 -8.91 -1.74
N ALA A 239 17.67 -9.80 -1.59
CA ALA A 239 17.84 -11.24 -1.75
C ALA A 239 17.86 -11.71 -3.21
N GLY A 240 17.81 -10.81 -4.18
CA GLY A 240 17.91 -11.11 -5.62
C GLY A 240 16.60 -11.56 -6.28
N TRP A 241 15.44 -11.32 -5.67
CA TRP A 241 14.18 -11.62 -6.35
C TRP A 241 13.99 -10.75 -7.57
N PRO A 242 13.49 -11.33 -8.71
CA PRO A 242 13.10 -10.55 -9.87
C PRO A 242 12.02 -9.51 -9.53
N LEU A 243 12.10 -8.35 -10.16
CA LEU A 243 11.19 -7.24 -9.92
C LEU A 243 9.72 -7.62 -10.20
N GLU A 244 9.49 -8.43 -11.23
CA GLU A 244 8.19 -8.97 -11.60
C GLU A 244 7.58 -9.82 -10.50
N LEU A 245 8.40 -10.65 -9.84
CA LEU A 245 7.97 -11.52 -8.74
C LEU A 245 7.60 -10.69 -7.52
N ILE A 246 8.39 -9.67 -7.19
CA ILE A 246 8.07 -8.72 -6.11
C ILE A 246 6.79 -7.96 -6.43
N SER A 247 6.63 -7.49 -7.67
CA SER A 247 5.43 -6.79 -8.14
C SER A 247 4.18 -7.66 -7.98
N GLN A 248 4.27 -8.92 -8.36
CA GLN A 248 3.20 -9.91 -8.22
C GLN A 248 2.88 -10.18 -6.74
N ALA A 249 3.88 -10.41 -5.91
CA ALA A 249 3.70 -10.63 -4.47
C ALA A 249 3.02 -9.44 -3.79
N LEU A 250 3.35 -8.22 -4.19
CA LEU A 250 2.72 -7.00 -3.70
C LEU A 250 1.34 -6.74 -4.33
N GLY A 251 0.96 -7.40 -5.42
CA GLY A 251 -0.26 -7.11 -6.18
C GLY A 251 -0.26 -5.70 -6.77
N HIS A 252 0.84 -5.32 -7.39
CA HIS A 252 0.93 -4.08 -8.17
C HIS A 252 0.50 -4.36 -9.61
N LYS A 253 -0.44 -3.56 -10.14
CA LYS A 253 -0.90 -3.69 -11.53
C LYS A 253 0.13 -3.25 -12.56
N HIS A 254 1.06 -2.39 -12.17
CA HIS A 254 2.09 -1.80 -13.04
C HIS A 254 3.45 -1.94 -12.38
N LEU A 255 4.42 -2.40 -13.14
CA LEU A 255 5.80 -2.60 -12.69
C LEU A 255 6.45 -1.29 -12.21
N ASP A 256 6.11 -0.16 -12.86
CA ASP A 256 6.56 1.19 -12.47
C ASP A 256 6.22 1.52 -11.01
N THR A 257 5.10 0.97 -10.51
CA THR A 257 4.73 1.14 -9.09
C THR A 257 5.74 0.46 -8.17
N THR A 258 6.24 -0.72 -8.56
CA THR A 258 7.24 -1.46 -7.78
C THR A 258 8.61 -0.78 -7.87
N ILE A 259 9.00 -0.28 -9.03
CA ILE A 259 10.24 0.49 -9.22
C ILE A 259 10.28 1.71 -8.31
N LYS A 260 9.22 2.52 -8.33
CA LYS A 260 9.08 3.68 -7.42
C LYS A 260 9.02 3.26 -5.96
N TYR A 261 8.36 2.15 -5.67
CA TYR A 261 8.20 1.61 -4.32
C TYR A 261 9.54 1.17 -3.72
N LEU A 262 10.39 0.53 -4.50
CA LEU A 262 11.73 0.11 -4.09
C LEU A 262 12.73 1.28 -4.02
N GLY A 263 12.40 2.40 -4.67
CA GLY A 263 13.34 3.51 -4.79
C GLY A 263 14.61 3.08 -5.53
N ILE A 264 14.44 2.28 -6.59
CA ILE A 264 15.54 1.89 -7.48
C ILE A 264 15.97 3.17 -8.20
N LEU A 265 16.94 3.85 -7.60
CA LEU A 265 17.59 5.02 -8.15
C LEU A 265 18.75 4.59 -9.04
N ASP A 266 19.20 5.50 -9.89
CA ASP A 266 20.32 5.33 -10.82
C ASP A 266 21.60 4.75 -10.19
N ASP A 267 21.81 4.97 -8.89
CA ASP A 267 22.97 4.44 -8.15
C ASP A 267 23.06 2.91 -8.16
N LYS A 268 21.93 2.19 -8.01
CA LYS A 268 21.90 0.71 -8.08
C LYS A 268 22.13 0.22 -9.51
N LEU A 269 21.66 0.97 -10.51
CA LEU A 269 21.93 0.65 -11.90
C LEU A 269 23.41 0.83 -12.23
N LEU A 270 24.03 1.88 -11.70
CA LEU A 270 25.47 2.13 -11.84
C LEU A 270 26.30 1.07 -11.11
N GLU A 271 25.88 0.64 -9.91
CA GLU A 271 26.53 -0.42 -9.16
C GLU A 271 26.46 -1.77 -9.87
N ALA A 272 25.25 -2.15 -10.34
CA ALA A 272 25.07 -3.35 -11.15
C ALA A 272 25.89 -3.34 -12.46
N SER A 273 25.98 -2.16 -13.09
CA SER A 273 26.81 -1.98 -14.29
C SER A 273 28.29 -2.13 -13.97
N ARG A 274 28.76 -1.58 -12.84
CA ARG A 274 30.14 -1.73 -12.39
C ARG A 274 30.47 -3.21 -12.13
N GLU A 275 29.62 -3.92 -11.37
CA GLU A 275 29.79 -5.34 -11.09
C GLU A 275 29.79 -6.20 -12.36
N PHE A 276 28.92 -5.83 -13.34
CA PHE A 276 28.91 -6.51 -14.64
C PHE A 276 30.24 -6.36 -15.36
N TYR A 277 30.78 -5.13 -15.43
CA TYR A 277 32.05 -4.88 -16.11
C TYR A 277 33.26 -5.47 -15.36
N GLU A 278 33.21 -5.56 -14.04
CA GLU A 278 34.23 -6.24 -13.24
C GLU A 278 34.26 -7.76 -13.50
N LYS A 279 33.07 -8.36 -13.64
CA LYS A 279 32.93 -9.81 -13.91
C LYS A 279 33.08 -10.17 -15.41
N HIS A 280 32.75 -9.26 -16.28
CA HIS A 280 32.73 -9.46 -17.73
C HIS A 280 33.60 -8.38 -18.39
N SER A 281 34.93 -8.57 -18.36
CA SER A 281 35.84 -7.67 -19.06
C SER A 281 35.62 -7.80 -20.58
N VAL A 282 34.76 -6.96 -21.13
CA VAL A 282 34.53 -6.90 -22.58
C VAL A 282 35.61 -6.01 -23.18
N ASN A 283 36.59 -6.64 -23.81
CA ASN A 283 37.62 -5.91 -24.51
C ASN A 283 37.15 -5.58 -25.94
N TYR A 284 36.59 -4.39 -26.13
CA TYR A 284 36.13 -3.91 -27.43
C TYR A 284 37.26 -3.56 -28.39
N GLY A 285 38.53 -3.78 -28.01
CA GLY A 285 39.69 -3.45 -28.85
C GLY A 285 39.94 -1.96 -29.01
N ILE A 286 39.28 -1.09 -28.24
CA ILE A 286 39.41 0.37 -28.33
C ILE A 286 40.85 0.84 -28.13
N GLY A 287 41.63 0.15 -27.26
CA GLY A 287 43.07 0.44 -27.07
C GLY A 287 43.98 0.08 -28.24
N LYS A 288 43.44 -0.49 -29.33
CA LYS A 288 44.14 -0.85 -30.56
C LYS A 288 43.65 -0.03 -31.77
N MET A 289 42.75 0.92 -31.54
CA MET A 289 42.33 1.85 -32.59
C MET A 289 43.41 2.94 -32.74
N PRO A 290 43.81 3.27 -34.00
CA PRO A 290 44.86 4.25 -34.25
C PRO A 290 44.43 5.67 -33.83
#